data_b2cc0e8f0ddf9633546bdd6e5fe2be13
#
_entry.id   b2cc0e8f0ddf9633546bdd6e5fe2be13
#
_cell.length_a   1.000
_cell.length_b   1.000
_cell.length_c   1.000
_cell.angle_alpha   90.00
_cell.angle_beta   90.00
_cell.angle_gamma   90.00
#
_symmetry.space_group_name_H-M   'P 1'
#
loop_
_entity.id
_entity.type
_entity.pdbx_description
1 polymer ?
#
loop_
_entity_poly.entity_id
_entity_poly.type
_entity_poly.pdbx_seq_one_letter_code
_entity_poly.pdbx_strand_id
1 'polypeptide(L)'
;MPKSRLLNNLPPAFALFLVFILSPSPFSPYPSASAHGRVTTATREGRLIVFDEAWQTIRERYYDPALHGVDWEELRASLRTLAAEAGGEDEFYSVLRRLTGRLRDAHTRVFSPDERFDWQRPTYVGVGVSLREIAGEIVVTAVERGGEAERGGVRAGDALSSVEGEPAAALFARRLAEEAGASTELAARQQAAARLFKGERDTFVTAVFTKDGARAGATRSVRLRRALRSRPPALSVRKSDGFPVVNFNMFVPEIESELMRALRLSELRGARGLVIDLRENGGGHAETMTDIASAFLPQGTHLGEFTDRDGRVSSAPQTRAAMLFAADAVAEFRGAVVVLTSTRTASAAEILAAALQETRRARVIGEHTCGCVLAIRRRHTLPDGGLLDISEMDFRTALRTRLEGRGVTPDELVQPTRRDLGDGRDPALERAIHILKGKGEQGKG
;
A
#
# COMPACT_ATOMS: atom_id res chain seq x y z
N MET A 1 7.30 -63.87 41.73
CA MET A 1 8.05 -63.81 43.02
C MET A 1 9.54 -63.92 42.75
N PRO A 2 10.43 -63.22 43.46
CA PRO A 2 10.32 -61.98 44.25
C PRO A 2 11.32 -60.88 43.80
N LYS A 3 11.01 -59.61 44.10
CA LYS A 3 11.65 -58.70 45.08
C LYS A 3 13.19 -58.53 44.90
N SER A 4 13.81 -57.39 44.91
CA SER A 4 13.66 -56.15 45.67
C SER A 4 14.79 -55.15 45.31
N ARG A 5 14.45 -53.83 45.41
CA ARG A 5 15.19 -52.77 46.09
C ARG A 5 16.69 -52.49 45.76
N LEU A 6 16.93 -51.22 45.44
CA LEU A 6 17.75 -50.22 46.15
C LEU A 6 17.89 -48.99 45.23
N LEU A 7 17.31 -47.92 45.46
CA LEU A 7 17.41 -46.70 46.28
C LEU A 7 18.80 -46.06 46.36
N ASN A 8 18.81 -44.79 45.94
CA ASN A 8 19.62 -43.65 46.37
C ASN A 8 21.00 -43.44 45.78
N ASN A 9 21.15 -42.38 45.00
CA ASN A 9 21.77 -41.10 45.44
C ASN A 9 21.95 -40.16 44.25
N LEU A 10 21.12 -39.12 44.18
CA LEU A 10 21.34 -37.91 43.38
C LEU A 10 21.53 -36.76 44.36
N PRO A 11 22.58 -35.94 44.23
CA PRO A 11 22.71 -34.72 45.02
C PRO A 11 21.73 -33.65 44.54
N PRO A 12 21.32 -32.71 45.39
CA PRO A 12 20.32 -31.71 45.06
C PRO A 12 20.92 -30.63 44.18
N ALA A 13 20.39 -30.49 42.96
CA ALA A 13 20.64 -29.33 42.14
C ALA A 13 19.87 -28.13 42.73
N PHE A 14 20.60 -27.11 43.11
CA PHE A 14 20.08 -25.81 43.51
C PHE A 14 19.26 -25.21 42.39
N ALA A 15 17.94 -25.23 42.50
CA ALA A 15 17.03 -24.42 41.71
C ALA A 15 17.04 -23.01 42.29
N LEU A 16 17.78 -22.11 41.63
CA LEU A 16 17.70 -20.68 41.92
C LEU A 16 16.38 -20.14 41.36
N PHE A 17 15.36 -20.07 42.20
CA PHE A 17 14.15 -19.32 41.95
C PHE A 17 14.52 -17.82 42.01
N LEU A 18 14.72 -17.19 40.85
CA LEU A 18 14.69 -15.74 40.73
C LEU A 18 13.24 -15.27 40.88
N VAL A 19 12.89 -14.90 42.10
CA VAL A 19 11.63 -14.17 42.37
C VAL A 19 11.82 -12.76 41.82
N PHE A 20 11.27 -12.48 40.66
CA PHE A 20 11.07 -11.11 40.20
C PHE A 20 9.98 -10.49 41.10
N ILE A 21 10.42 -9.71 42.08
CA ILE A 21 9.53 -8.81 42.82
C ILE A 21 9.14 -7.70 41.83
N LEU A 22 7.96 -7.81 41.28
CA LEU A 22 7.27 -6.70 40.62
C LEU A 22 6.99 -5.66 41.70
N SER A 23 7.82 -4.66 41.82
CA SER A 23 7.47 -3.45 42.55
C SER A 23 6.25 -2.84 41.85
N PRO A 24 5.15 -2.58 42.55
CA PRO A 24 4.05 -1.82 41.95
C PRO A 24 4.57 -0.43 41.70
N SER A 25 4.77 -0.07 40.43
CA SER A 25 4.90 1.31 40.01
C SER A 25 3.67 2.07 40.52
N PRO A 26 3.81 3.20 41.20
CA PRO A 26 2.66 3.97 41.58
C PRO A 26 1.96 4.37 40.27
N PHE A 27 0.78 3.85 40.04
CA PHE A 27 -0.14 4.34 39.05
C PHE A 27 -0.30 5.84 39.34
N SER A 28 0.40 6.67 38.58
CA SER A 28 -0.01 8.04 38.42
C SER A 28 -1.39 7.97 37.78
N PRO A 29 -2.45 8.44 38.42
CA PRO A 29 -3.72 8.52 37.75
C PRO A 29 -3.48 9.48 36.60
N TYR A 30 -3.54 8.98 35.37
CA TYR A 30 -3.76 9.85 34.21
C TYR A 30 -4.92 10.77 34.64
N PRO A 31 -4.77 12.09 34.54
CA PRO A 31 -5.89 12.95 34.83
C PRO A 31 -7.04 12.44 33.98
N SER A 32 -8.10 12.02 34.64
CA SER A 32 -9.37 11.70 33.99
C SER A 32 -9.63 12.82 33.02
N ALA A 33 -9.74 12.51 31.73
CA ALA A 33 -10.12 13.47 30.73
C ALA A 33 -11.37 14.17 31.29
N SER A 34 -11.18 15.39 31.73
CA SER A 34 -12.27 16.27 32.13
C SER A 34 -13.29 16.14 31.02
N ALA A 35 -14.54 15.93 31.36
CA ALA A 35 -15.68 15.96 30.45
C ALA A 35 -15.81 17.39 29.86
N HIS A 36 -14.84 17.80 29.08
CA HIS A 36 -15.00 18.88 28.13
C HIS A 36 -15.90 18.28 27.05
N GLY A 37 -17.09 18.86 26.89
CA GLY A 37 -18.03 18.44 25.88
C GLY A 37 -17.27 18.23 24.56
N ARG A 38 -17.49 17.09 23.91
CA ARG A 38 -16.82 16.75 22.64
C ARG A 38 -17.01 17.94 21.71
N VAL A 39 -15.92 18.49 21.15
CA VAL A 39 -16.00 19.56 20.15
C VAL A 39 -16.85 19.01 18.99
N THR A 40 -17.81 19.82 18.54
CA THR A 40 -18.71 19.41 17.45
C THR A 40 -18.54 20.32 16.25
N THR A 41 -18.45 19.73 15.06
CA THR A 41 -18.42 20.45 13.78
C THR A 41 -19.78 21.06 13.38
N ALA A 42 -20.84 20.78 14.14
CA ALA A 42 -22.15 21.42 13.94
C ALA A 42 -22.11 22.93 14.19
N THR A 43 -21.19 23.41 15.04
CA THR A 43 -21.05 24.84 15.33
C THR A 43 -19.87 25.45 14.57
N ARG A 44 -19.98 26.73 14.24
CA ARG A 44 -18.90 27.49 13.61
C ARG A 44 -17.62 27.48 14.48
N GLU A 45 -17.77 27.64 15.77
CA GLU A 45 -16.65 27.63 16.71
C GLU A 45 -15.96 26.28 16.76
N GLY A 46 -16.70 25.18 16.84
CA GLY A 46 -16.14 23.83 16.83
C GLY A 46 -15.40 23.52 15.53
N ARG A 47 -15.93 23.92 14.38
CA ARG A 47 -15.23 23.77 13.09
C ARG A 47 -13.90 24.53 13.08
N LEU A 48 -13.86 25.72 13.64
CA LEU A 48 -12.61 26.50 13.71
C LEU A 48 -11.58 25.86 14.64
N ILE A 49 -12.00 25.31 15.78
CA ILE A 49 -11.11 24.55 16.69
C ILE A 49 -10.50 23.37 15.97
N VAL A 50 -11.30 22.54 15.29
CA VAL A 50 -10.82 21.35 14.56
C VAL A 50 -9.91 21.73 13.40
N PHE A 51 -10.26 22.79 12.64
CA PHE A 51 -9.45 23.28 11.54
C PHE A 51 -8.08 23.78 12.01
N ASP A 52 -8.07 24.62 13.06
CA ASP A 52 -6.83 25.20 13.59
C ASP A 52 -5.93 24.11 14.17
N GLU A 53 -6.49 23.10 14.85
CA GLU A 53 -5.72 21.92 15.34
C GLU A 53 -5.11 21.13 14.19
N ALA A 54 -5.88 20.81 13.15
CA ALA A 54 -5.37 20.10 11.98
C ALA A 54 -4.24 20.88 11.29
N TRP A 55 -4.45 22.18 11.06
CA TRP A 55 -3.47 23.08 10.46
C TRP A 55 -2.18 23.15 11.26
N GLN A 56 -2.29 23.33 12.59
CA GLN A 56 -1.16 23.43 13.51
C GLN A 56 -0.38 22.12 13.57
N THR A 57 -1.09 20.99 13.70
CA THR A 57 -0.47 19.67 13.80
C THR A 57 0.34 19.35 12.53
N ILE A 58 -0.19 19.66 11.35
CA ILE A 58 0.55 19.49 10.08
C ILE A 58 1.79 20.38 10.08
N ARG A 59 1.64 21.68 10.41
CA ARG A 59 2.76 22.63 10.45
C ARG A 59 3.90 22.15 11.34
N GLU A 60 3.59 21.52 12.47
CA GLU A 60 4.59 21.08 13.45
C GLU A 60 5.20 19.71 13.14
N ARG A 61 4.43 18.83 12.49
CA ARG A 61 4.77 17.41 12.36
C ARG A 61 5.17 16.96 10.98
N TYR A 62 4.76 17.68 9.95
CA TYR A 62 5.09 17.31 8.58
C TYR A 62 6.61 17.21 8.38
N TYR A 63 7.06 16.17 7.68
CA TYR A 63 8.49 15.84 7.52
C TYR A 63 9.31 16.97 6.86
N ASP A 64 8.69 17.75 5.97
CA ASP A 64 9.33 18.88 5.30
C ASP A 64 8.91 20.19 5.99
N PRO A 65 9.80 20.86 6.73
CA PRO A 65 9.46 22.13 7.40
C PRO A 65 9.07 23.24 6.42
N ALA A 66 9.45 23.14 5.13
CA ALA A 66 9.04 24.06 4.07
C ALA A 66 7.65 23.74 3.49
N LEU A 67 7.01 22.63 3.91
CA LEU A 67 5.67 22.23 3.48
C LEU A 67 5.52 22.19 1.95
N HIS A 68 6.55 21.68 1.24
CA HIS A 68 6.68 21.68 -0.21
C HIS A 68 6.61 23.09 -0.85
N GLY A 69 6.99 24.14 -0.11
CA GLY A 69 6.95 25.52 -0.57
C GLY A 69 5.56 26.15 -0.60
N VAL A 70 4.58 25.51 0.03
CA VAL A 70 3.23 26.06 0.17
C VAL A 70 3.23 27.18 1.19
N ASP A 71 2.69 28.35 0.84
CA ASP A 71 2.39 29.39 1.81
C ASP A 71 1.27 28.92 2.75
N TRP A 72 1.70 28.36 3.88
CA TRP A 72 0.82 27.70 4.83
C TRP A 72 -0.06 28.67 5.60
N GLU A 73 0.42 29.90 5.81
CA GLU A 73 -0.36 30.97 6.47
C GLU A 73 -1.43 31.55 5.53
N GLU A 74 -1.10 31.79 4.26
CA GLU A 74 -2.07 32.21 3.25
C GLU A 74 -3.14 31.15 3.04
N LEU A 75 -2.72 29.89 2.99
CA LEU A 75 -3.64 28.75 2.86
C LEU A 75 -4.59 28.67 4.06
N ARG A 76 -4.07 28.91 5.29
CA ARG A 76 -4.90 29.02 6.50
C ARG A 76 -5.94 30.11 6.35
N ALA A 77 -5.51 31.32 5.99
CA ALA A 77 -6.41 32.47 5.90
C ALA A 77 -7.58 32.18 4.92
N SER A 78 -7.28 31.60 3.76
CA SER A 78 -8.28 31.29 2.74
C SER A 78 -9.23 30.14 3.14
N LEU A 79 -8.69 29.03 3.65
CA LEU A 79 -9.48 27.83 3.97
C LEU A 79 -10.23 27.94 5.30
N ARG A 80 -9.71 28.71 6.27
CA ARG A 80 -10.35 28.90 7.57
C ARG A 80 -11.72 29.57 7.47
N THR A 81 -11.87 30.53 6.53
CA THR A 81 -13.15 31.14 6.24
C THR A 81 -14.14 30.11 5.69
N LEU A 82 -13.71 29.29 4.73
CA LEU A 82 -14.56 28.22 4.17
C LEU A 82 -14.93 27.18 5.24
N ALA A 83 -13.99 26.83 6.12
CA ALA A 83 -14.27 25.91 7.24
C ALA A 83 -15.31 26.50 8.21
N ALA A 84 -15.24 27.79 8.50
CA ALA A 84 -16.20 28.49 9.36
C ALA A 84 -17.62 28.50 8.78
N GLU A 85 -17.73 28.64 7.46
CA GLU A 85 -18.99 28.80 6.72
C GLU A 85 -19.59 27.47 6.22
N ALA A 86 -18.90 26.35 6.39
CA ALA A 86 -19.37 25.04 5.95
C ALA A 86 -20.77 24.73 6.52
N GLY A 87 -21.68 24.30 5.66
CA GLY A 87 -23.08 24.00 5.99
C GLY A 87 -23.29 22.69 6.74
N GLY A 88 -22.23 21.85 6.87
CA GLY A 88 -22.27 20.56 7.54
C GLY A 88 -20.91 19.88 7.61
N GLU A 89 -20.88 18.69 8.23
CA GLU A 89 -19.65 17.94 8.46
C GLU A 89 -18.95 17.55 7.15
N ASP A 90 -19.68 17.06 6.16
CA ASP A 90 -19.13 16.66 4.86
C ASP A 90 -18.42 17.80 4.13
N GLU A 91 -19.03 18.98 4.13
CA GLU A 91 -18.47 20.18 3.53
C GLU A 91 -17.23 20.64 4.33
N PHE A 92 -17.30 20.63 5.64
CA PHE A 92 -16.18 20.94 6.52
C PHE A 92 -14.98 20.01 6.27
N TYR A 93 -15.20 18.69 6.26
CA TYR A 93 -14.14 17.74 5.98
C TYR A 93 -13.62 17.80 4.53
N SER A 94 -14.45 18.26 3.59
CA SER A 94 -13.98 18.60 2.24
C SER A 94 -12.96 19.75 2.26
N VAL A 95 -13.16 20.75 3.12
CA VAL A 95 -12.17 21.83 3.31
C VAL A 95 -10.87 21.29 3.92
N LEU A 96 -10.95 20.44 4.94
CA LEU A 96 -9.76 19.80 5.52
C LEU A 96 -9.01 18.93 4.49
N ARG A 97 -9.71 18.20 3.63
CA ARG A 97 -9.09 17.43 2.52
C ARG A 97 -8.42 18.36 1.50
N ARG A 98 -8.95 19.56 1.27
CA ARG A 98 -8.27 20.56 0.44
C ARG A 98 -7.00 21.08 1.09
N LEU A 99 -6.99 21.25 2.44
CA LEU A 99 -5.80 21.63 3.21
C LEU A 99 -4.69 20.56 3.04
N THR A 100 -4.98 19.29 3.34
CA THR A 100 -4.01 18.20 3.23
C THR A 100 -3.55 17.98 1.80
N GLY A 101 -4.45 18.10 0.83
CA GLY A 101 -4.16 17.91 -0.60
C GLY A 101 -3.15 18.90 -1.18
N ARG A 102 -2.96 20.09 -0.56
CA ARG A 102 -1.95 21.05 -1.02
C ARG A 102 -0.53 20.56 -0.84
N LEU A 103 -0.31 19.61 0.06
CA LEU A 103 1.00 18.99 0.28
C LEU A 103 1.41 18.03 -0.83
N ARG A 104 0.50 17.63 -1.71
CA ARG A 104 0.74 16.66 -2.81
C ARG A 104 1.45 15.42 -2.31
N ASP A 105 0.90 14.82 -1.28
CA ASP A 105 1.45 13.68 -0.55
C ASP A 105 0.33 12.65 -0.33
N ALA A 106 0.62 11.43 -0.71
CA ALA A 106 -0.37 10.34 -0.69
C ALA A 106 -0.72 9.84 0.73
N HIS A 107 0.09 10.19 1.75
CA HIS A 107 -0.05 9.68 3.11
C HIS A 107 -0.68 10.68 4.08
N THR A 108 -0.55 12.00 3.82
CA THR A 108 -1.21 13.02 4.66
C THR A 108 -2.68 13.13 4.32
N ARG A 109 -3.54 12.62 5.21
CA ARG A 109 -4.99 12.47 4.99
C ARG A 109 -5.77 12.79 6.24
N VAL A 110 -7.00 13.26 6.05
CA VAL A 110 -7.97 13.49 7.12
C VAL A 110 -9.22 12.65 6.91
N PHE A 111 -9.77 12.12 8.01
CA PHE A 111 -10.96 11.29 8.04
C PHE A 111 -11.96 11.88 9.04
N SER A 112 -13.23 11.94 8.69
CA SER A 112 -14.28 12.36 9.60
C SER A 112 -14.51 11.31 10.70
N PRO A 113 -15.17 11.65 11.82
CA PRO A 113 -15.45 10.72 12.92
C PRO A 113 -16.20 9.47 12.48
N ASP A 114 -17.03 9.58 11.44
CA ASP A 114 -17.80 8.46 10.89
C ASP A 114 -17.01 7.61 9.89
N GLU A 115 -15.92 8.12 9.34
CA GLU A 115 -15.04 7.38 8.44
C GLU A 115 -14.15 6.42 9.21
N ARG A 116 -14.50 5.12 9.22
CA ARG A 116 -13.68 4.06 9.79
C ARG A 116 -12.68 3.57 8.75
N PHE A 117 -11.53 4.24 8.69
CA PHE A 117 -10.45 3.82 7.81
C PHE A 117 -9.55 2.77 8.49
N ASP A 118 -9.67 1.53 8.05
CA ASP A 118 -8.73 0.45 8.37
C ASP A 118 -7.85 0.19 7.14
N TRP A 119 -6.59 0.62 7.21
CA TRP A 119 -5.66 0.46 6.10
C TRP A 119 -5.24 -1.01 5.88
N GLN A 120 -5.37 -1.87 6.90
CA GLN A 120 -5.08 -3.31 6.78
C GLN A 120 -6.23 -4.05 6.08
N ARG A 121 -7.44 -3.55 6.19
CA ARG A 121 -8.64 -4.09 5.56
C ARG A 121 -9.44 -3.00 4.87
N PRO A 122 -8.82 -2.33 3.88
CA PRO A 122 -9.46 -1.18 3.25
C PRO A 122 -10.79 -1.59 2.61
N THR A 123 -11.79 -0.77 2.87
CA THR A 123 -13.09 -0.86 2.22
C THR A 123 -13.30 0.35 1.32
N TYR A 124 -13.97 0.15 0.20
CA TYR A 124 -14.28 1.21 -0.75
C TYR A 124 -15.60 0.92 -1.46
N VAL A 125 -16.25 1.97 -1.92
CA VAL A 125 -17.44 1.85 -2.76
C VAL A 125 -17.01 1.72 -4.22
N GLY A 126 -17.37 0.62 -4.88
CA GLY A 126 -16.95 0.34 -6.24
C GLY A 126 -17.94 -0.54 -7.00
N VAL A 127 -17.71 -0.68 -8.30
CA VAL A 127 -18.59 -1.42 -9.21
C VAL A 127 -18.03 -2.77 -9.67
N GLY A 128 -16.86 -3.20 -9.12
CA GLY A 128 -16.22 -4.46 -9.50
C GLY A 128 -15.48 -4.40 -10.84
N VAL A 129 -15.08 -3.22 -11.27
CA VAL A 129 -14.25 -2.99 -12.45
C VAL A 129 -13.03 -2.19 -12.04
N SER A 130 -11.84 -2.66 -12.41
CA SER A 130 -10.61 -1.90 -12.28
C SER A 130 -10.29 -1.23 -13.60
N LEU A 131 -9.97 0.06 -13.54
CA LEU A 131 -9.69 0.88 -14.70
C LEU A 131 -8.27 1.44 -14.64
N ARG A 132 -7.72 1.68 -15.81
CA ARG A 132 -6.44 2.33 -15.98
C ARG A 132 -6.41 3.09 -17.30
N GLU A 133 -5.67 4.19 -17.35
CA GLU A 133 -5.35 4.83 -18.61
C GLU A 133 -4.18 4.11 -19.29
N ILE A 134 -4.38 3.71 -20.53
CA ILE A 134 -3.37 3.07 -21.40
C ILE A 134 -3.45 3.74 -22.76
N ALA A 135 -2.36 4.36 -23.21
CA ALA A 135 -2.27 5.06 -24.50
C ALA A 135 -3.42 6.07 -24.75
N GLY A 136 -3.85 6.79 -23.70
CA GLY A 136 -4.92 7.78 -23.77
C GLY A 136 -6.36 7.21 -23.70
N GLU A 137 -6.52 5.91 -23.62
CA GLU A 137 -7.81 5.25 -23.41
C GLU A 137 -7.98 4.81 -21.95
N ILE A 138 -9.21 4.83 -21.45
CA ILE A 138 -9.54 4.28 -20.13
C ILE A 138 -9.89 2.81 -20.30
N VAL A 139 -8.98 1.92 -19.96
CA VAL A 139 -9.06 0.49 -20.24
C VAL A 139 -9.40 -0.30 -18.96
N VAL A 140 -10.25 -1.30 -19.13
CA VAL A 140 -10.56 -2.29 -18.07
C VAL A 140 -9.35 -3.20 -17.90
N THR A 141 -8.77 -3.22 -16.70
CA THR A 141 -7.63 -4.10 -16.36
C THR A 141 -8.07 -5.36 -15.62
N ALA A 142 -9.17 -5.28 -14.87
CA ALA A 142 -9.74 -6.44 -14.18
C ALA A 142 -11.24 -6.27 -13.99
N VAL A 143 -11.94 -7.40 -13.93
CA VAL A 143 -13.37 -7.48 -13.65
C VAL A 143 -13.59 -8.49 -12.53
N GLU A 144 -14.41 -8.14 -11.57
CA GLU A 144 -14.75 -9.02 -10.44
C GLU A 144 -15.55 -10.23 -10.94
N ARG A 145 -15.04 -11.41 -10.59
CA ARG A 145 -15.68 -12.69 -10.97
C ARG A 145 -17.08 -12.77 -10.33
N GLY A 146 -18.08 -13.15 -11.14
CA GLY A 146 -19.47 -13.23 -10.72
C GLY A 146 -20.12 -11.86 -10.47
N GLY A 147 -19.43 -10.75 -10.75
CA GLY A 147 -19.94 -9.39 -10.62
C GLY A 147 -20.90 -9.01 -11.76
N GLU A 148 -21.60 -7.88 -11.60
CA GLU A 148 -22.55 -7.38 -12.62
C GLU A 148 -21.84 -7.03 -13.95
N ALA A 149 -20.63 -6.47 -13.85
CA ALA A 149 -19.83 -6.15 -15.03
C ALA A 149 -19.48 -7.40 -15.84
N GLU A 150 -19.04 -8.50 -15.16
CA GLU A 150 -18.74 -9.76 -15.83
C GLU A 150 -19.98 -10.38 -16.47
N ARG A 151 -21.11 -10.42 -15.74
CA ARG A 151 -22.42 -10.88 -16.30
C ARG A 151 -22.89 -10.01 -17.45
N GLY A 152 -22.64 -8.70 -17.35
CA GLY A 152 -22.86 -7.74 -18.44
C GLY A 152 -21.91 -7.92 -19.62
N GLY A 153 -20.94 -8.84 -19.53
CA GLY A 153 -20.00 -9.20 -20.60
C GLY A 153 -18.84 -8.23 -20.76
N VAL A 154 -18.54 -7.38 -19.74
CA VAL A 154 -17.32 -6.58 -19.68
C VAL A 154 -16.13 -7.50 -19.42
N ARG A 155 -15.00 -7.23 -20.08
CA ARG A 155 -13.76 -8.01 -19.96
C ARG A 155 -12.55 -7.08 -19.84
N ALA A 156 -11.44 -7.61 -19.36
CA ALA A 156 -10.16 -6.92 -19.47
C ALA A 156 -9.87 -6.62 -20.95
N GLY A 157 -9.28 -5.47 -21.23
CA GLY A 157 -9.05 -4.97 -22.59
C GLY A 157 -10.21 -4.16 -23.18
N ASP A 158 -11.43 -4.22 -22.63
CA ASP A 158 -12.52 -3.30 -23.05
C ASP A 158 -12.15 -1.86 -22.63
N ALA A 159 -12.46 -0.86 -23.46
CA ALA A 159 -12.28 0.54 -23.12
C ALA A 159 -13.59 1.15 -22.60
N LEU A 160 -13.52 1.94 -21.53
CA LEU A 160 -14.65 2.72 -21.05
C LEU A 160 -14.87 3.92 -21.97
N SER A 161 -16.05 4.02 -22.56
CA SER A 161 -16.43 5.09 -23.50
C SER A 161 -17.15 6.22 -22.80
N SER A 162 -18.09 5.91 -21.89
CA SER A 162 -18.85 6.92 -21.15
C SER A 162 -19.36 6.39 -19.82
N VAL A 163 -19.65 7.31 -18.89
CA VAL A 163 -20.29 7.06 -17.59
C VAL A 163 -21.47 8.05 -17.48
N GLU A 164 -22.70 7.55 -17.28
CA GLU A 164 -23.92 8.38 -17.22
C GLU A 164 -24.05 9.35 -18.41
N GLY A 165 -23.61 8.91 -19.60
CA GLY A 165 -23.63 9.72 -20.83
C GLY A 165 -22.46 10.69 -20.98
N GLU A 166 -21.68 10.96 -19.93
CA GLU A 166 -20.47 11.79 -20.01
C GLU A 166 -19.31 10.97 -20.63
N PRO A 167 -18.60 11.48 -21.65
CA PRO A 167 -17.43 10.81 -22.23
C PRO A 167 -16.37 10.51 -21.16
N ALA A 168 -15.85 9.27 -21.15
CA ALA A 168 -14.88 8.81 -20.14
C ALA A 168 -13.62 9.68 -20.09
N ALA A 169 -13.14 10.17 -21.25
CA ALA A 169 -11.97 11.05 -21.32
C ALA A 169 -12.23 12.41 -20.63
N ALA A 170 -13.43 13.00 -20.81
CA ALA A 170 -13.79 14.27 -20.16
C ALA A 170 -13.93 14.09 -18.65
N LEU A 171 -14.61 13.02 -18.22
CA LEU A 171 -14.76 12.67 -16.82
C LEU A 171 -13.37 12.41 -16.17
N PHE A 172 -12.49 11.70 -16.87
CA PHE A 172 -11.12 11.44 -16.40
C PHE A 172 -10.31 12.74 -16.23
N ALA A 173 -10.34 13.62 -17.21
CA ALA A 173 -9.65 14.92 -17.14
C ALA A 173 -10.15 15.75 -15.94
N ARG A 174 -11.45 15.76 -15.71
CA ARG A 174 -12.05 16.44 -14.55
C ARG A 174 -11.61 15.79 -13.23
N ARG A 175 -11.63 14.46 -13.13
CA ARG A 175 -11.15 13.75 -11.93
C ARG A 175 -9.67 13.97 -11.67
N LEU A 176 -8.85 14.03 -12.73
CA LEU A 176 -7.43 14.31 -12.62
C LEU A 176 -7.17 15.74 -12.11
N ALA A 177 -7.95 16.71 -12.56
CA ALA A 177 -7.86 18.10 -12.08
C ALA A 177 -8.29 18.24 -10.60
N GLU A 178 -9.19 17.37 -10.12
CA GLU A 178 -9.63 17.30 -8.72
C GLU A 178 -8.60 16.59 -7.82
N GLU A 179 -7.61 15.86 -8.41
CA GLU A 179 -6.66 15.06 -7.65
C GLU A 179 -5.54 15.91 -7.07
N ALA A 180 -5.59 16.16 -5.77
CA ALA A 180 -4.65 17.03 -5.08
C ALA A 180 -3.64 16.30 -4.18
N GLY A 181 -3.93 15.04 -3.80
CA GLY A 181 -3.17 14.31 -2.77
C GLY A 181 -2.23 13.23 -3.31
N ALA A 182 -1.80 13.31 -4.58
CA ALA A 182 -0.92 12.31 -5.17
C ALA A 182 0.53 12.81 -5.20
N SER A 183 1.47 11.94 -4.82
CA SER A 183 2.90 12.24 -4.79
C SER A 183 3.52 12.36 -6.20
N THR A 184 2.92 11.73 -7.21
CA THR A 184 3.39 11.75 -8.61
C THR A 184 2.22 11.89 -9.58
N GLU A 185 2.51 12.35 -10.81
CA GLU A 185 1.51 12.39 -11.88
C GLU A 185 0.96 11.00 -12.21
N LEU A 186 1.80 9.97 -12.21
CA LEU A 186 1.37 8.58 -12.43
C LEU A 186 0.37 8.13 -11.37
N ALA A 187 0.63 8.44 -10.09
CA ALA A 187 -0.27 8.15 -9.00
C ALA A 187 -1.59 8.93 -9.13
N ALA A 188 -1.53 10.22 -9.52
CA ALA A 188 -2.72 11.04 -9.77
C ALA A 188 -3.61 10.45 -10.87
N ARG A 189 -3.02 10.06 -12.00
CA ARG A 189 -3.73 9.43 -13.12
C ARG A 189 -4.36 8.11 -12.71
N GLN A 190 -3.65 7.28 -11.93
CA GLN A 190 -4.19 6.02 -11.40
C GLN A 190 -5.37 6.25 -10.45
N GLN A 191 -5.30 7.24 -9.57
CA GLN A 191 -6.38 7.60 -8.66
C GLN A 191 -7.58 8.19 -9.40
N ALA A 192 -7.35 9.06 -10.39
CA ALA A 192 -8.41 9.61 -11.24
C ALA A 192 -9.20 8.49 -11.96
N ALA A 193 -8.48 7.52 -12.55
CA ALA A 193 -9.12 6.36 -13.19
C ALA A 193 -9.95 5.52 -12.20
N ALA A 194 -9.44 5.29 -10.98
CA ALA A 194 -10.15 4.55 -9.94
C ALA A 194 -11.44 5.25 -9.46
N ARG A 195 -11.52 6.58 -9.62
CA ARG A 195 -12.65 7.40 -9.17
C ARG A 195 -13.72 7.66 -10.24
N LEU A 196 -13.60 7.08 -11.45
CA LEU A 196 -14.57 7.30 -12.52
C LEU A 196 -15.99 6.81 -12.17
N PHE A 197 -16.08 5.80 -11.32
CA PHE A 197 -17.35 5.28 -10.82
C PHE A 197 -17.72 5.78 -9.41
N LYS A 198 -17.05 6.83 -8.90
CA LYS A 198 -17.35 7.38 -7.57
C LYS A 198 -18.82 7.78 -7.45
N GLY A 199 -19.42 7.49 -6.31
CA GLY A 199 -20.80 7.86 -5.97
C GLY A 199 -21.22 7.17 -4.68
N GLU A 200 -22.46 7.42 -4.27
CA GLU A 200 -23.01 6.87 -3.03
C GLU A 200 -23.19 5.35 -3.11
N ARG A 201 -23.00 4.70 -1.97
CA ARG A 201 -23.23 3.27 -1.83
C ARG A 201 -24.68 2.91 -2.17
N ASP A 202 -24.85 1.73 -2.74
CA ASP A 202 -26.14 1.13 -3.13
C ASP A 202 -26.88 1.87 -4.26
N THR A 203 -26.24 2.89 -4.88
CA THR A 203 -26.71 3.52 -6.11
C THR A 203 -26.23 2.76 -7.34
N PHE A 204 -26.81 3.09 -8.50
CA PHE A 204 -26.42 2.50 -9.78
C PHE A 204 -25.73 3.54 -10.66
N VAL A 205 -24.93 3.07 -11.58
CA VAL A 205 -24.27 3.87 -12.62
C VAL A 205 -24.34 3.11 -13.96
N THR A 206 -24.66 3.82 -15.02
CA THR A 206 -24.66 3.29 -16.38
C THR A 206 -23.31 3.60 -17.03
N ALA A 207 -22.64 2.57 -17.53
CA ALA A 207 -21.34 2.70 -18.19
C ALA A 207 -21.39 2.05 -19.57
N VAL A 208 -20.78 2.70 -20.55
CA VAL A 208 -20.65 2.18 -21.91
C VAL A 208 -19.21 1.76 -22.14
N PHE A 209 -19.01 0.53 -22.58
CA PHE A 209 -17.71 -0.02 -22.91
C PHE A 209 -17.60 -0.32 -24.39
N THR A 210 -16.45 -0.05 -24.98
CA THR A 210 -16.09 -0.44 -26.36
C THR A 210 -15.20 -1.67 -26.31
N LYS A 211 -15.61 -2.70 -27.03
CA LYS A 211 -14.90 -3.98 -27.07
C LYS A 211 -13.58 -3.89 -27.82
N ASP A 212 -12.63 -4.73 -27.37
CA ASP A 212 -11.39 -5.00 -28.09
C ASP A 212 -11.50 -6.27 -28.94
N GLY A 213 -10.49 -6.53 -29.80
CA GLY A 213 -10.34 -7.76 -30.59
C GLY A 213 -11.29 -7.86 -31.79
N ALA A 214 -11.74 -9.09 -32.12
CA ALA A 214 -12.52 -9.40 -33.31
C ALA A 214 -13.87 -8.65 -33.44
N ARG A 215 -14.32 -8.04 -32.38
CA ARG A 215 -15.53 -7.18 -32.32
C ARG A 215 -15.17 -5.73 -32.01
N ALA A 216 -13.99 -5.28 -32.41
CA ALA A 216 -13.54 -3.90 -32.19
C ALA A 216 -14.60 -2.90 -32.67
N GLY A 217 -14.83 -1.87 -31.84
CA GLY A 217 -15.85 -0.85 -32.10
C GLY A 217 -17.29 -1.20 -31.67
N ALA A 218 -17.59 -2.47 -31.31
CA ALA A 218 -18.87 -2.80 -30.72
C ALA A 218 -18.98 -2.24 -29.30
N THR A 219 -20.04 -1.48 -29.05
CA THR A 219 -20.32 -0.89 -27.74
C THR A 219 -21.27 -1.75 -26.91
N ARG A 220 -21.16 -1.63 -25.59
CA ARG A 220 -22.03 -2.31 -24.64
C ARG A 220 -22.35 -1.36 -23.47
N SER A 221 -23.63 -1.15 -23.23
CA SER A 221 -24.10 -0.43 -22.05
C SER A 221 -24.40 -1.41 -20.91
N VAL A 222 -23.87 -1.13 -19.73
CA VAL A 222 -24.06 -1.96 -18.55
C VAL A 222 -24.45 -1.07 -17.37
N ARG A 223 -25.48 -1.47 -16.64
CA ARG A 223 -25.88 -0.85 -15.37
C ARG A 223 -25.17 -1.55 -14.23
N LEU A 224 -24.37 -0.82 -13.45
CA LEU A 224 -23.49 -1.34 -12.40
C LEU A 224 -23.91 -0.76 -11.05
N ARG A 225 -24.01 -1.61 -10.02
CA ARG A 225 -24.28 -1.17 -8.65
C ARG A 225 -22.97 -0.77 -7.95
N ARG A 226 -23.01 0.37 -7.29
CA ARG A 226 -21.96 0.79 -6.35
C ARG A 226 -22.16 0.05 -5.04
N ALA A 227 -21.30 -0.90 -4.74
CA ALA A 227 -21.36 -1.71 -3.53
C ALA A 227 -20.12 -1.49 -2.66
N LEU A 228 -20.28 -1.66 -1.35
CA LEU A 228 -19.14 -1.72 -0.44
C LEU A 228 -18.32 -2.96 -0.78
N ARG A 229 -17.03 -2.78 -0.99
CA ARG A 229 -16.06 -3.82 -1.31
C ARG A 229 -14.91 -3.77 -0.31
N SER A 230 -14.28 -4.89 -0.06
CA SER A 230 -13.09 -4.98 0.77
C SER A 230 -11.92 -5.54 -0.03
N ARG A 231 -10.72 -5.14 0.34
CA ARG A 231 -9.48 -5.68 -0.21
C ARG A 231 -8.63 -6.19 0.95
N PRO A 232 -8.94 -7.38 1.48
CA PRO A 232 -8.19 -7.94 2.59
C PRO A 232 -6.74 -8.27 2.17
N PRO A 233 -5.84 -8.43 3.14
CA PRO A 233 -4.53 -9.03 2.90
C PRO A 233 -4.70 -10.37 2.17
N ALA A 234 -3.92 -10.57 1.13
CA ALA A 234 -3.97 -11.79 0.33
C ALA A 234 -2.58 -12.14 -0.21
N LEU A 235 -2.24 -13.42 -0.11
CA LEU A 235 -1.06 -14.01 -0.72
C LEU A 235 -1.49 -15.14 -1.64
N SER A 236 -0.87 -15.23 -2.80
CA SER A 236 -1.03 -16.37 -3.70
C SER A 236 0.32 -16.84 -4.21
N VAL A 237 0.45 -18.15 -4.33
CA VAL A 237 1.61 -18.81 -4.95
C VAL A 237 1.08 -19.64 -6.10
N ARG A 238 1.55 -19.35 -7.30
CA ARG A 238 1.21 -20.11 -8.52
C ARG A 238 2.49 -20.45 -9.30
N LYS A 239 2.40 -21.34 -10.24
CA LYS A 239 3.53 -21.66 -11.16
C LYS A 239 3.24 -21.07 -12.54
N SER A 240 4.28 -20.53 -13.17
CA SER A 240 4.30 -20.15 -14.57
C SER A 240 5.55 -20.74 -15.21
N ASP A 241 5.38 -21.56 -16.22
CA ASP A 241 6.48 -22.28 -16.91
C ASP A 241 7.49 -22.94 -15.95
N GLY A 242 6.98 -23.53 -14.87
CA GLY A 242 7.78 -24.23 -13.87
C GLY A 242 8.41 -23.35 -12.79
N PHE A 243 8.32 -22.01 -12.91
CA PHE A 243 8.80 -21.06 -11.89
C PHE A 243 7.67 -20.63 -10.96
N PRO A 244 7.92 -20.57 -9.64
CA PRO A 244 6.98 -20.00 -8.70
C PRO A 244 6.80 -18.50 -8.95
N VAL A 245 5.56 -18.04 -8.84
CA VAL A 245 5.17 -16.64 -8.84
C VAL A 245 4.45 -16.36 -7.53
N VAL A 246 5.06 -15.58 -6.67
CA VAL A 246 4.49 -15.15 -5.39
C VAL A 246 3.92 -13.76 -5.57
N ASN A 247 2.62 -13.62 -5.36
CA ASN A 247 1.92 -12.35 -5.36
C ASN A 247 1.32 -12.09 -3.98
N PHE A 248 1.49 -10.90 -3.46
CA PHE A 248 0.81 -10.43 -2.25
C PHE A 248 0.57 -8.92 -2.33
N ASN A 249 -0.49 -8.46 -1.68
CA ASN A 249 -0.99 -7.10 -1.87
C ASN A 249 -0.66 -6.14 -0.72
N MET A 250 -0.04 -6.62 0.37
CA MET A 250 0.21 -5.82 1.56
C MET A 250 1.29 -6.43 2.46
N PHE A 251 2.01 -5.59 3.20
CA PHE A 251 2.97 -6.02 4.22
C PHE A 251 2.30 -5.98 5.60
N VAL A 252 1.75 -7.11 6.02
CA VAL A 252 1.16 -7.34 7.34
C VAL A 252 1.65 -8.67 7.92
N PRO A 253 1.64 -8.88 9.24
CA PRO A 253 2.19 -10.09 9.87
C PRO A 253 1.60 -11.40 9.36
N GLU A 254 0.31 -11.40 8.97
CA GLU A 254 -0.35 -12.58 8.41
C GLU A 254 0.31 -12.99 7.08
N ILE A 255 0.56 -12.03 6.19
CA ILE A 255 1.20 -12.26 4.89
C ILE A 255 2.65 -12.70 5.06
N GLU A 256 3.40 -12.09 6.00
CA GLU A 256 4.75 -12.54 6.33
C GLU A 256 4.75 -14.01 6.75
N SER A 257 3.91 -14.37 7.71
CA SER A 257 3.80 -15.73 8.23
C SER A 257 3.45 -16.75 7.13
N GLU A 258 2.53 -16.38 6.24
CA GLU A 258 2.14 -17.23 5.10
C GLU A 258 3.26 -17.35 4.08
N LEU A 259 3.94 -16.26 3.75
CA LEU A 259 5.07 -16.26 2.81
C LEU A 259 6.24 -17.08 3.35
N MET A 260 6.60 -16.90 4.63
CA MET A 260 7.67 -17.68 5.27
C MET A 260 7.32 -19.17 5.30
N ARG A 261 6.06 -19.53 5.53
CA ARG A 261 5.60 -20.92 5.42
C ARG A 261 5.73 -21.44 3.99
N ALA A 262 5.33 -20.66 2.99
CA ALA A 262 5.44 -21.03 1.58
C ALA A 262 6.89 -21.24 1.17
N LEU A 263 7.81 -20.36 1.58
CA LEU A 263 9.26 -20.48 1.27
C LEU A 263 9.91 -21.71 1.91
N ARG A 264 9.32 -22.30 2.96
CA ARG A 264 9.78 -23.57 3.57
C ARG A 264 9.38 -24.80 2.78
N LEU A 265 8.30 -24.72 1.99
CA LEU A 265 7.85 -25.83 1.18
C LEU A 265 8.94 -26.22 0.18
N SER A 266 9.18 -27.51 0.00
CA SER A 266 10.24 -28.03 -0.86
C SER A 266 10.19 -27.48 -2.29
N GLU A 267 9.00 -27.18 -2.78
CA GLU A 267 8.78 -26.65 -4.12
C GLU A 267 9.32 -25.23 -4.32
N LEU A 268 9.26 -24.36 -3.29
CA LEU A 268 9.83 -23.02 -3.31
C LEU A 268 11.30 -23.04 -2.90
N ARG A 269 11.63 -23.79 -1.84
CA ARG A 269 12.99 -23.92 -1.33
C ARG A 269 14.01 -24.41 -2.36
N GLY A 270 13.61 -25.34 -3.21
CA GLY A 270 14.45 -25.91 -4.27
C GLY A 270 14.31 -25.21 -5.63
N ALA A 271 13.52 -24.16 -5.74
CA ALA A 271 13.30 -23.50 -7.01
C ALA A 271 14.56 -22.75 -7.48
N ARG A 272 14.91 -22.93 -8.76
CA ARG A 272 16.05 -22.24 -9.38
C ARG A 272 15.82 -20.74 -9.55
N GLY A 273 14.58 -20.31 -9.52
CA GLY A 273 14.19 -18.92 -9.62
C GLY A 273 12.76 -18.67 -9.13
N LEU A 274 12.45 -17.43 -8.83
CA LEU A 274 11.20 -16.97 -8.24
C LEU A 274 10.83 -15.60 -8.83
N VAL A 275 9.54 -15.39 -9.09
CA VAL A 275 8.97 -14.07 -9.39
C VAL A 275 8.25 -13.56 -8.14
N ILE A 276 8.60 -12.36 -7.69
CA ILE A 276 7.86 -11.61 -6.67
C ILE A 276 7.00 -10.59 -7.39
N ASP A 277 5.69 -10.77 -7.38
CA ASP A 277 4.75 -9.87 -8.06
C ASP A 277 4.18 -8.86 -7.07
N LEU A 278 4.73 -7.65 -7.09
CA LEU A 278 4.34 -6.50 -6.25
C LEU A 278 3.41 -5.51 -6.98
N ARG A 279 2.94 -5.83 -8.17
CA ARG A 279 2.15 -4.90 -9.00
C ARG A 279 0.86 -4.41 -8.35
N GLU A 280 0.32 -5.16 -7.42
CA GLU A 280 -0.88 -4.81 -6.66
C GLU A 280 -0.58 -4.53 -5.17
N ASN A 281 0.69 -4.34 -4.80
CA ASN A 281 1.10 -4.16 -3.41
C ASN A 281 1.20 -2.66 -3.04
N GLY A 282 0.30 -2.21 -2.19
CA GLY A 282 0.22 -0.83 -1.72
C GLY A 282 1.13 -0.48 -0.53
N GLY A 283 2.00 -1.40 -0.11
CA GLY A 283 2.88 -1.19 1.05
C GLY A 283 2.37 -1.84 2.33
N GLY A 284 2.66 -1.24 3.46
CA GLY A 284 2.28 -1.74 4.79
C GLY A 284 3.35 -1.49 5.86
N HIS A 285 3.47 -2.40 6.82
CA HIS A 285 4.43 -2.27 7.92
C HIS A 285 5.88 -2.39 7.47
N ALA A 286 6.72 -1.45 7.90
CA ALA A 286 8.16 -1.46 7.61
C ALA A 286 8.88 -2.67 8.25
N GLU A 287 8.42 -3.13 9.43
CA GLU A 287 8.98 -4.34 10.07
C GLU A 287 8.70 -5.59 9.24
N THR A 288 7.44 -5.81 8.86
CA THR A 288 7.04 -6.93 7.99
C THR A 288 7.80 -6.91 6.67
N MET A 289 8.00 -5.73 6.08
CA MET A 289 8.81 -5.58 4.86
C MET A 289 10.26 -5.98 5.11
N THR A 290 10.84 -5.57 6.23
CA THR A 290 12.22 -5.92 6.62
C THR A 290 12.38 -7.43 6.82
N ASP A 291 11.41 -8.07 7.47
CA ASP A 291 11.45 -9.52 7.71
C ASP A 291 11.29 -10.30 6.39
N ILE A 292 10.42 -9.85 5.49
CA ILE A 292 10.30 -10.41 4.13
C ILE A 292 11.61 -10.20 3.34
N ALA A 293 12.22 -9.00 3.40
CA ALA A 293 13.50 -8.72 2.76
C ALA A 293 14.61 -9.66 3.25
N SER A 294 14.57 -10.03 4.53
CA SER A 294 15.53 -10.94 5.17
C SER A 294 15.49 -12.37 4.60
N ALA A 295 14.41 -12.76 3.94
CA ALA A 295 14.35 -14.04 3.22
C ALA A 295 15.11 -14.02 1.88
N PHE A 296 15.50 -12.86 1.39
CA PHE A 296 16.11 -12.69 0.07
C PHE A 296 17.49 -12.02 0.09
N LEU A 297 17.83 -11.32 1.17
CA LEU A 297 19.05 -10.53 1.31
C LEU A 297 19.87 -11.03 2.49
N PRO A 298 21.22 -10.98 2.43
CA PRO A 298 22.07 -11.34 3.54
C PRO A 298 21.72 -10.57 4.81
N GLN A 299 21.94 -11.21 5.97
CA GLN A 299 21.77 -10.56 7.26
C GLN A 299 22.62 -9.28 7.35
N GLY A 300 22.05 -8.23 7.96
CA GLY A 300 22.72 -6.95 8.14
C GLY A 300 22.71 -6.06 6.89
N THR A 301 22.00 -6.46 5.83
CA THR A 301 21.84 -5.60 4.66
C THR A 301 21.02 -4.37 5.05
N HIS A 302 21.59 -3.19 4.89
CA HIS A 302 20.93 -1.92 5.13
C HIS A 302 19.93 -1.63 4.00
N LEU A 303 18.66 -1.37 4.34
CA LEU A 303 17.60 -1.15 3.35
C LEU A 303 17.38 0.33 3.03
N GLY A 304 17.90 1.21 3.89
CA GLY A 304 17.72 2.65 3.82
C GLY A 304 17.45 3.26 5.18
N GLU A 305 17.04 4.52 5.22
CA GLU A 305 16.76 5.22 6.46
C GLU A 305 15.55 6.15 6.35
N PHE A 306 14.79 6.21 7.44
CA PHE A 306 13.74 7.18 7.64
C PHE A 306 14.28 8.36 8.45
N THR A 307 14.09 9.56 7.94
CA THR A 307 14.50 10.81 8.61
C THR A 307 13.29 11.64 8.96
N ASP A 308 13.31 12.26 10.14
CA ASP A 308 12.28 13.21 10.56
C ASP A 308 12.53 14.62 9.97
N ARG A 309 11.64 15.56 10.34
CA ARG A 309 11.72 16.94 9.84
C ARG A 309 13.01 17.71 10.23
N ASP A 310 13.70 17.25 11.29
CA ASP A 310 14.98 17.82 11.73
C ASP A 310 16.17 17.17 11.02
N GLY A 311 15.92 16.23 10.09
CA GLY A 311 16.94 15.46 9.39
C GLY A 311 17.57 14.35 10.23
N ARG A 312 17.02 14.07 11.42
CA ARG A 312 17.52 12.99 12.29
C ARG A 312 17.02 11.64 11.80
N VAL A 313 17.89 10.65 11.79
CA VAL A 313 17.52 9.26 11.49
C VAL A 313 16.61 8.73 12.60
N SER A 314 15.36 8.49 12.26
CA SER A 314 14.36 7.91 13.15
C SER A 314 14.38 6.39 13.14
N SER A 315 14.71 5.78 12.00
CA SER A 315 14.80 4.33 11.83
C SER A 315 15.67 4.02 10.62
N ALA A 316 16.49 2.96 10.75
CA ALA A 316 17.36 2.45 9.69
C ALA A 316 17.15 0.93 9.57
N PRO A 317 16.14 0.48 8.82
CA PRO A 317 15.82 -0.94 8.71
C PRO A 317 16.98 -1.72 8.09
N GLN A 318 17.32 -2.83 8.74
CA GLN A 318 18.34 -3.78 8.28
C GLN A 318 17.77 -5.19 8.34
N THR A 319 18.13 -6.00 7.35
CA THR A 319 17.77 -7.42 7.34
C THR A 319 18.31 -8.13 8.58
N ARG A 320 17.49 -8.99 9.15
CA ARG A 320 17.81 -9.79 10.33
C ARG A 320 18.25 -11.20 9.89
N ALA A 321 18.86 -11.97 10.80
CA ALA A 321 18.89 -13.40 10.61
C ALA A 321 17.45 -13.85 10.40
N ALA A 322 17.18 -14.59 9.33
CA ALA A 322 15.84 -15.11 9.09
C ALA A 322 15.39 -15.89 10.34
N MET A 323 14.75 -15.21 11.27
CA MET A 323 14.30 -15.78 12.55
C MET A 323 13.13 -16.69 12.26
N LEU A 324 13.43 -17.95 12.21
CA LEU A 324 12.45 -19.00 12.17
C LEU A 324 12.22 -19.48 13.57
N PHE A 325 11.03 -19.23 14.02
CA PHE A 325 10.47 -19.92 15.16
C PHE A 325 10.46 -21.43 14.87
N ALA A 326 11.35 -22.18 15.50
CA ALA A 326 11.60 -23.60 15.44
C ALA A 326 12.77 -24.07 14.55
N ALA A 327 13.39 -25.13 14.97
CA ALA A 327 14.64 -25.82 14.63
C ALA A 327 15.13 -25.90 13.14
N ASP A 328 14.38 -25.37 12.20
CA ASP A 328 14.75 -25.34 10.77
C ASP A 328 14.85 -23.90 10.28
N ALA A 329 16.02 -23.29 10.40
CA ALA A 329 16.30 -21.97 9.82
C ALA A 329 15.96 -21.94 8.32
N VAL A 330 15.06 -21.04 7.84
CA VAL A 330 14.98 -20.74 6.40
C VAL A 330 16.27 -20.08 6.03
N ALA A 331 17.10 -20.82 5.37
CA ALA A 331 18.22 -20.25 4.66
C ALA A 331 17.63 -19.23 3.65
N GLU A 332 18.30 -18.11 3.48
CA GLU A 332 18.04 -17.15 2.42
C GLU A 332 17.73 -17.88 1.09
N PHE A 333 16.68 -17.46 0.40
CA PHE A 333 16.35 -18.00 -0.91
C PHE A 333 17.47 -17.71 -1.90
N ARG A 334 18.14 -18.73 -2.39
CA ARG A 334 19.35 -18.61 -3.24
C ARG A 334 19.07 -18.59 -4.74
N GLY A 335 17.87 -18.98 -5.16
CA GLY A 335 17.50 -18.97 -6.58
C GLY A 335 17.48 -17.56 -7.17
N ALA A 336 17.46 -17.46 -8.50
CA ALA A 336 17.32 -16.15 -9.16
C ALA A 336 15.97 -15.49 -8.79
N VAL A 337 15.96 -14.16 -8.61
CA VAL A 337 14.73 -13.42 -8.29
C VAL A 337 14.48 -12.36 -9.36
N VAL A 338 13.21 -12.26 -9.77
CA VAL A 338 12.69 -11.15 -10.57
C VAL A 338 11.52 -10.53 -9.82
N VAL A 339 11.47 -9.19 -9.74
CA VAL A 339 10.39 -8.44 -9.12
C VAL A 339 9.54 -7.81 -10.22
N LEU A 340 8.22 -7.95 -10.14
CA LEU A 340 7.28 -7.23 -11.00
C LEU A 340 6.72 -6.03 -10.27
N THR A 341 6.75 -4.86 -10.92
CA THR A 341 6.24 -3.59 -10.39
C THR A 341 5.20 -2.96 -11.31
N SER A 342 4.36 -2.12 -10.73
CA SER A 342 3.43 -1.25 -11.46
C SER A 342 3.27 0.10 -10.73
N THR A 343 2.49 1.00 -11.29
CA THR A 343 2.13 2.28 -10.66
C THR A 343 1.36 2.12 -9.33
N ARG A 344 0.90 0.92 -8.99
CA ARG A 344 0.26 0.59 -7.70
C ARG A 344 1.23 -0.01 -6.67
N THR A 345 2.45 -0.31 -7.09
CA THR A 345 3.52 -0.66 -6.15
C THR A 345 3.89 0.58 -5.36
N ALA A 346 3.64 0.59 -4.04
CA ALA A 346 3.76 1.79 -3.23
C ALA A 346 4.40 1.52 -1.86
N SER A 347 5.01 2.55 -1.26
CA SER A 347 5.47 2.57 0.12
C SER A 347 6.47 1.43 0.42
N ALA A 348 6.24 0.58 1.41
CA ALA A 348 7.10 -0.56 1.77
C ALA A 348 7.42 -1.49 0.57
N ALA A 349 6.52 -1.60 -0.42
CA ALA A 349 6.76 -2.37 -1.63
C ALA A 349 7.81 -1.73 -2.54
N GLU A 350 7.87 -0.40 -2.57
CA GLU A 350 8.92 0.33 -3.29
C GLU A 350 10.27 0.16 -2.61
N ILE A 351 10.28 0.20 -1.26
CA ILE A 351 11.50 -0.01 -0.47
C ILE A 351 12.06 -1.41 -0.72
N LEU A 352 11.22 -2.45 -0.69
CA LEU A 352 11.66 -3.82 -0.99
C LEU A 352 12.18 -3.94 -2.43
N ALA A 353 11.46 -3.39 -3.41
CA ALA A 353 11.87 -3.43 -4.82
C ALA A 353 13.22 -2.72 -5.02
N ALA A 354 13.38 -1.52 -4.45
CA ALA A 354 14.64 -0.76 -4.50
C ALA A 354 15.79 -1.51 -3.84
N ALA A 355 15.59 -2.08 -2.65
CA ALA A 355 16.62 -2.82 -1.94
C ALA A 355 17.09 -4.06 -2.72
N LEU A 356 16.16 -4.81 -3.32
CA LEU A 356 16.50 -5.96 -4.15
C LEU A 356 17.21 -5.56 -5.46
N GLN A 357 16.86 -4.41 -6.04
CA GLN A 357 17.48 -3.86 -7.23
C GLN A 357 18.89 -3.33 -6.94
N GLU A 358 19.03 -2.45 -5.94
CA GLU A 358 20.30 -1.81 -5.57
C GLU A 358 21.38 -2.82 -5.16
N THR A 359 20.98 -3.90 -4.48
CA THR A 359 21.88 -5.01 -4.11
C THR A 359 22.12 -5.98 -5.27
N ARG A 360 21.53 -5.76 -6.44
CA ARG A 360 21.55 -6.67 -7.60
C ARG A 360 21.03 -8.06 -7.30
N ARG A 361 20.25 -8.20 -6.23
CA ARG A 361 19.63 -9.47 -5.85
C ARG A 361 18.51 -9.86 -6.82
N ALA A 362 17.77 -8.88 -7.32
CA ALA A 362 16.73 -9.10 -8.31
C ALA A 362 16.83 -8.10 -9.46
N ARG A 363 16.24 -8.47 -10.61
CA ARG A 363 15.86 -7.52 -11.67
C ARG A 363 14.43 -7.09 -11.45
N VAL A 364 14.17 -5.81 -11.61
CA VAL A 364 12.84 -5.21 -11.52
C VAL A 364 12.29 -5.02 -12.94
N ILE A 365 11.14 -5.62 -13.21
CA ILE A 365 10.48 -5.61 -14.53
C ILE A 365 9.08 -5.05 -14.38
N GLY A 366 8.62 -4.29 -15.33
CA GLY A 366 7.26 -3.75 -15.35
C GLY A 366 7.26 -2.24 -15.46
N GLU A 367 6.59 -1.55 -14.58
CA GLU A 367 6.38 -0.11 -14.68
C GLU A 367 7.04 0.63 -13.52
N HIS A 368 7.19 1.94 -13.69
CA HIS A 368 7.54 2.82 -12.59
C HIS A 368 6.57 2.64 -11.43
N THR A 369 7.07 2.68 -10.21
CA THR A 369 6.24 2.56 -9.02
C THR A 369 5.58 3.90 -8.66
N CYS A 370 4.75 3.92 -7.63
CA CYS A 370 3.98 5.07 -7.19
C CYS A 370 4.82 6.33 -6.93
N GLY A 371 6.01 6.17 -6.34
CA GLY A 371 6.76 7.29 -5.76
C GLY A 371 6.10 7.83 -4.50
N CYS A 372 5.56 6.96 -3.66
CA CYS A 372 4.75 7.26 -2.49
C CYS A 372 5.34 6.54 -1.26
N VAL A 373 6.41 7.04 -0.68
CA VAL A 373 7.17 6.34 0.37
C VAL A 373 7.30 7.11 1.68
N LEU A 374 6.67 8.27 1.80
CA LEU A 374 6.63 8.97 3.09
C LEU A 374 5.97 8.09 4.16
N ALA A 375 6.38 8.26 5.41
CA ALA A 375 5.89 7.40 6.47
C ALA A 375 5.14 8.19 7.55
N ILE A 376 4.05 7.58 8.00
CA ILE A 376 3.24 8.03 9.12
C ILE A 376 3.85 7.41 10.39
N ARG A 377 4.23 8.24 11.36
CA ARG A 377 4.72 7.75 12.66
C ARG A 377 3.57 7.30 13.55
N ARG A 378 2.49 8.09 13.55
CA ARG A 378 1.28 7.83 14.33
C ARG A 378 0.08 8.53 13.71
N ARG A 379 -1.09 8.06 14.05
CA ARG A 379 -2.36 8.73 13.74
C ARG A 379 -2.68 9.76 14.83
N HIS A 380 -3.08 10.94 14.43
CA HIS A 380 -3.51 12.01 15.33
C HIS A 380 -5.04 12.04 15.41
N THR A 381 -5.58 12.22 16.62
CA THR A 381 -7.01 12.38 16.82
C THR A 381 -7.35 13.87 16.91
N LEU A 382 -8.29 14.33 16.10
CA LEU A 382 -8.79 15.69 16.11
C LEU A 382 -9.80 15.90 17.26
N PRO A 383 -10.05 17.15 17.69
CA PRO A 383 -10.90 17.46 18.84
C PRO A 383 -12.35 16.92 18.74
N ASP A 384 -12.88 16.76 17.53
CA ASP A 384 -14.21 16.21 17.27
C ASP A 384 -14.23 14.67 17.19
N GLY A 385 -13.06 14.04 17.25
CA GLY A 385 -12.87 12.59 17.11
C GLY A 385 -12.52 12.15 15.68
N GLY A 386 -12.39 13.07 14.75
CA GLY A 386 -11.81 12.81 13.44
C GLY A 386 -10.35 12.38 13.53
N LEU A 387 -9.80 11.87 12.44
CA LEU A 387 -8.44 11.33 12.39
C LEU A 387 -7.60 12.07 11.34
N LEU A 388 -6.34 12.31 11.68
CA LEU A 388 -5.37 12.94 10.80
C LEU A 388 -4.11 12.09 10.74
N ASP A 389 -3.81 11.56 9.57
CA ASP A 389 -2.54 10.93 9.24
C ASP A 389 -1.62 11.99 8.64
N ILE A 390 -0.36 12.03 9.08
CA ILE A 390 0.65 13.00 8.59
C ILE A 390 1.90 12.24 8.20
N SER A 391 2.47 12.58 7.06
CA SER A 391 3.81 12.16 6.67
C SER A 391 4.85 12.84 7.56
N GLU A 392 5.29 12.12 8.60
CA GLU A 392 6.26 12.64 9.57
C GLU A 392 7.71 12.26 9.25
N MET A 393 7.93 11.38 8.26
CA MET A 393 9.26 10.89 7.90
C MET A 393 9.43 10.76 6.39
N ASP A 394 10.59 11.18 5.87
CA ASP A 394 11.08 10.91 4.51
C ASP A 394 11.92 9.64 4.50
N PHE A 395 12.01 8.97 3.36
CA PHE A 395 12.81 7.77 3.19
C PHE A 395 13.87 7.94 2.11
N ARG A 396 15.07 7.45 2.41
CA ARG A 396 16.15 7.30 1.43
C ARG A 396 16.68 5.88 1.45
N THR A 397 16.91 5.33 0.25
CA THR A 397 17.50 3.99 0.10
C THR A 397 18.91 3.90 0.67
N ALA A 398 19.50 2.70 0.70
CA ALA A 398 20.88 2.49 1.12
C ALA A 398 21.89 3.29 0.26
N LEU A 399 21.59 3.50 -1.02
CA LEU A 399 22.35 4.34 -1.94
C LEU A 399 21.97 5.83 -1.88
N ARG A 400 21.22 6.24 -0.84
CA ARG A 400 20.77 7.64 -0.63
C ARG A 400 19.80 8.16 -1.70
N THR A 401 19.20 7.30 -2.50
CA THR A 401 18.17 7.69 -3.46
C THR A 401 16.87 8.03 -2.73
N ARG A 402 16.29 9.20 -3.02
CA ARG A 402 14.96 9.56 -2.55
C ARG A 402 13.92 8.98 -3.48
N LEU A 403 13.02 8.18 -2.93
CA LEU A 403 11.95 7.54 -3.71
C LEU A 403 10.67 8.37 -3.77
N GLU A 404 10.41 9.21 -2.74
CA GLU A 404 9.22 10.08 -2.74
C GLU A 404 9.20 11.03 -3.95
N GLY A 405 8.06 11.09 -4.64
CA GLY A 405 7.87 11.86 -5.86
C GLY A 405 8.55 11.28 -7.11
N ARG A 406 9.25 10.13 -7.00
CA ARG A 406 10.02 9.53 -8.08
C ARG A 406 9.70 8.06 -8.32
N GLY A 407 9.62 7.27 -7.26
CA GLY A 407 9.46 5.82 -7.31
C GLY A 407 10.71 5.06 -7.74
N VAL A 408 10.54 3.75 -7.89
CA VAL A 408 11.53 2.83 -8.44
C VAL A 408 11.37 2.78 -9.95
N THR A 409 12.46 3.04 -10.66
CA THR A 409 12.53 2.83 -12.10
C THR A 409 12.87 1.37 -12.36
N PRO A 410 12.06 0.61 -13.11
CA PRO A 410 12.37 -0.78 -13.41
C PRO A 410 13.62 -0.89 -14.30
N ASP A 411 14.35 -2.01 -14.19
CA ASP A 411 15.49 -2.33 -15.06
C ASP A 411 15.04 -2.54 -16.52
N GLU A 412 13.80 -3.00 -16.70
CA GLU A 412 13.15 -3.12 -18.00
C GLU A 412 11.70 -2.64 -17.90
N LEU A 413 11.40 -1.57 -18.63
CA LEU A 413 10.03 -1.06 -18.73
C LEU A 413 9.20 -1.98 -19.62
N VAL A 414 8.18 -2.60 -19.05
CA VAL A 414 7.25 -3.48 -19.76
C VAL A 414 5.83 -3.14 -19.32
N GLN A 415 5.06 -2.55 -20.23
CA GLN A 415 3.69 -2.14 -19.98
C GLN A 415 2.74 -3.02 -20.79
N PRO A 416 1.61 -3.49 -20.21
CA PRO A 416 0.60 -4.20 -20.99
C PRO A 416 -0.11 -3.22 -21.94
N THR A 417 -0.32 -3.64 -23.16
CA THR A 417 -1.19 -2.96 -24.10
C THR A 417 -2.65 -3.35 -23.83
N ARG A 418 -3.59 -2.57 -24.38
CA ARG A 418 -5.01 -2.92 -24.37
C ARG A 418 -5.25 -4.32 -24.95
N ARG A 419 -4.56 -4.65 -26.04
CA ARG A 419 -4.65 -5.95 -26.69
C ARG A 419 -4.12 -7.08 -25.81
N ASP A 420 -2.98 -6.90 -25.12
CA ASP A 420 -2.46 -7.91 -24.20
C ASP A 420 -3.49 -8.25 -23.11
N LEU A 421 -4.15 -7.25 -22.56
CA LEU A 421 -5.23 -7.43 -21.57
C LEU A 421 -6.42 -8.19 -22.16
N GLY A 422 -6.83 -7.86 -23.39
CA GLY A 422 -7.94 -8.51 -24.10
C GLY A 422 -7.64 -9.99 -24.43
N ASP A 423 -6.39 -10.27 -24.78
CA ASP A 423 -5.89 -11.62 -25.09
C ASP A 423 -5.52 -12.42 -23.82
N GLY A 424 -5.59 -11.82 -22.62
CA GLY A 424 -5.21 -12.42 -21.35
C GLY A 424 -3.71 -12.66 -21.21
N ARG A 425 -2.88 -11.90 -21.92
CA ARG A 425 -1.42 -11.98 -21.88
C ARG A 425 -0.87 -11.11 -20.76
N ASP A 426 0.26 -11.52 -20.21
CA ASP A 426 1.01 -10.81 -19.18
C ASP A 426 2.47 -10.61 -19.64
N PRO A 427 2.76 -9.58 -20.45
CA PRO A 427 4.07 -9.37 -21.06
C PRO A 427 5.19 -9.19 -20.01
N ALA A 428 4.90 -8.59 -18.86
CA ALA A 428 5.88 -8.44 -17.79
C ALA A 428 6.22 -9.77 -17.14
N LEU A 429 5.23 -10.62 -16.89
CA LEU A 429 5.45 -11.96 -16.37
C LEU A 429 6.14 -12.87 -17.41
N GLU A 430 5.73 -12.81 -18.68
CA GLU A 430 6.39 -13.53 -19.78
C GLU A 430 7.88 -13.16 -19.84
N ARG A 431 8.19 -11.87 -19.72
CA ARG A 431 9.58 -11.37 -19.71
C ARG A 431 10.36 -11.85 -18.48
N ALA A 432 9.75 -11.82 -17.30
CA ALA A 432 10.36 -12.32 -16.07
C ALA A 432 10.71 -13.80 -16.17
N ILE A 433 9.81 -14.62 -16.67
CA ILE A 433 10.04 -16.05 -16.89
C ILE A 433 11.18 -16.29 -17.90
N HIS A 434 11.22 -15.52 -18.99
CA HIS A 434 12.32 -15.60 -19.97
C HIS A 434 13.69 -15.33 -19.32
N ILE A 435 13.79 -14.32 -18.45
CA ILE A 435 15.02 -13.99 -17.71
C ILE A 435 15.43 -15.16 -16.79
N LEU A 436 14.46 -15.76 -16.07
CA LEU A 436 14.74 -16.88 -15.17
C LEU A 436 15.21 -18.12 -15.93
N LYS A 437 14.70 -18.39 -17.14
CA LYS A 437 15.14 -19.49 -18.01
C LYS A 437 16.60 -19.28 -18.46
N GLY A 438 16.95 -18.08 -18.92
CA GLY A 438 18.31 -17.77 -19.39
C GLY A 438 19.37 -17.83 -18.29
N LYS A 439 19.06 -17.48 -17.04
CA LYS A 439 19.97 -17.66 -15.90
C LYS A 439 20.14 -19.13 -15.50
N GLY A 440 19.17 -19.99 -15.80
CA GLY A 440 19.25 -21.42 -15.54
C GLY A 440 20.19 -22.18 -16.47
N GLU A 441 20.51 -21.66 -17.65
CA GLU A 441 21.42 -22.26 -18.62
C GLU A 441 22.89 -21.91 -18.32
N GLN A 442 23.17 -20.72 -17.77
CA GLN A 442 24.52 -20.28 -17.42
C GLN A 442 25.09 -20.94 -16.15
N GLY A 443 24.27 -21.59 -15.33
CA GLY A 443 24.69 -22.31 -14.11
C GLY A 443 25.03 -23.79 -14.32
N LYS A 444 25.08 -24.26 -15.55
CA LYS A 444 25.42 -25.67 -15.93
C LYS A 444 26.79 -25.81 -16.63
N GLY A 445 27.59 -24.73 -16.66
CA GLY A 445 28.93 -24.76 -17.20
C GLY A 445 30.00 -24.90 -16.11
#